data_7a64e7a076eb9f18369b895fc55c1ff3
#
_entry.id   7a64e7a076eb9f18369b895fc55c1ff3
#
_cell.length_a   1.000
_cell.length_b   1.000
_cell.length_c   1.000
_cell.angle_alpha   90.00
_cell.angle_beta   90.00
_cell.angle_gamma   90.00
#
_symmetry.space_group_name_H-M   'P 1'
#
loop_
_entity.id
_entity.type
_entity.pdbx_description
1 polymer ?
#
loop_
_entity_poly.entity_id
_entity_poly.type
_entity_poly.pdbx_seq_one_letter_code
_entity_poly.pdbx_strand_id
1 'polypeptide(L)'
;MRDPSNHKHKGFIVAGMHSSGGKTAITCLLLSALRKRKFTVQPFKVGPDYIDPGFHSHFSAKASVNLDPWIMGREHVVQAAEQFTENAFGIAEGVMGLFDGSDPTNDSGSTMEIARWLGWPILLVVPCRNAGRSITVAINGFIAEAGGEELFSGIILNQVNSESHAEYLRKACSTLEVPILGALPEIPELDWPERHLGLQPGVEQKLADANQLAEIAEKYFDLNLLVKNFPALSVTAVAKKILSTALHKISANASPWRRMKRSIFIMPLIWNGSGSRVRKSFRFRRCTTVTFRKMWMPCF
;
A
#
# COMPACT_ATOMS: atom_id res chain seq x y z
N MET A 1 -26.49 -0.24 -12.96
CA MET A 1 -26.00 -1.03 -11.82
C MET A 1 -24.96 -2.00 -12.36
N ARG A 2 -23.69 -1.90 -11.99
CA ARG A 2 -22.66 -2.88 -12.37
C ARG A 2 -22.78 -4.05 -11.41
N ASP A 3 -22.75 -5.28 -11.94
CA ASP A 3 -22.84 -6.53 -11.19
C ASP A 3 -21.68 -6.60 -10.16
N PRO A 4 -21.95 -6.68 -8.83
CA PRO A 4 -20.91 -6.76 -7.82
C PRO A 4 -20.09 -8.06 -7.86
N SER A 5 -20.57 -9.10 -8.55
CA SER A 5 -19.94 -10.44 -8.58
C SER A 5 -18.73 -10.56 -9.53
N ASN A 6 -18.44 -9.54 -10.34
CA ASN A 6 -17.36 -9.59 -11.36
C ASN A 6 -16.15 -8.66 -11.05
N HIS A 7 -16.05 -8.10 -9.85
CA HIS A 7 -14.86 -7.37 -9.44
C HIS A 7 -13.79 -8.35 -8.94
N LYS A 8 -12.95 -8.85 -9.85
CA LYS A 8 -11.64 -9.39 -9.47
C LYS A 8 -10.93 -8.27 -8.73
N HIS A 9 -10.83 -8.38 -7.41
CA HIS A 9 -10.15 -7.39 -6.57
C HIS A 9 -8.75 -7.12 -7.15
N LYS A 10 -8.52 -5.88 -7.58
CA LYS A 10 -7.23 -5.46 -8.16
C LYS A 10 -6.21 -5.10 -7.08
N GLY A 11 -6.56 -5.23 -5.81
CA GLY A 11 -5.72 -4.93 -4.68
C GLY A 11 -6.35 -5.29 -3.35
N PHE A 12 -5.61 -5.07 -2.26
CA PHE A 12 -6.10 -5.09 -0.88
C PHE A 12 -5.51 -3.94 -0.07
N ILE A 13 -6.08 -3.69 1.11
CA ILE A 13 -5.64 -2.64 2.02
C ILE A 13 -5.08 -3.28 3.29
N VAL A 14 -3.87 -2.94 3.66
CA VAL A 14 -3.26 -3.27 4.96
C VAL A 14 -3.72 -2.24 5.96
N ALA A 15 -4.64 -2.62 6.85
CA ALA A 15 -5.18 -1.73 7.87
C ALA A 15 -4.82 -2.21 9.28
N GLY A 16 -4.76 -1.31 10.24
CA GLY A 16 -4.50 -1.64 11.64
C GLY A 16 -5.68 -1.34 12.52
N MET A 17 -5.70 -1.90 13.73
CA MET A 17 -6.70 -1.54 14.74
C MET A 17 -6.49 -0.12 15.27
N HIS A 18 -5.23 0.37 15.26
CA HIS A 18 -4.84 1.71 15.70
C HIS A 18 -3.50 2.12 15.06
N SER A 19 -3.05 3.35 15.33
CA SER A 19 -1.71 3.80 14.97
C SER A 19 -0.63 2.95 15.64
N SER A 20 0.58 2.92 15.06
CA SER A 20 1.74 2.18 15.60
C SER A 20 1.51 0.65 15.76
N GLY A 21 0.48 0.09 15.12
CA GLY A 21 0.20 -1.35 15.11
C GLY A 21 1.10 -2.18 14.19
N GLY A 22 2.09 -1.56 13.52
CA GLY A 22 3.05 -2.23 12.64
C GLY A 22 2.63 -2.35 11.17
N LYS A 23 1.62 -1.58 10.70
CA LYS A 23 1.17 -1.60 9.30
C LYS A 23 2.30 -1.44 8.31
N THR A 24 3.17 -0.47 8.51
CA THR A 24 4.28 -0.14 7.59
C THR A 24 5.25 -1.30 7.46
N ALA A 25 5.64 -1.93 8.59
CA ALA A 25 6.51 -3.11 8.58
C ALA A 25 5.84 -4.28 7.82
N ILE A 26 4.57 -4.58 8.12
CA ILE A 26 3.81 -5.63 7.43
C ILE A 26 3.70 -5.34 5.93
N THR A 27 3.39 -4.10 5.55
CA THR A 27 3.31 -3.70 4.14
C THR A 27 4.65 -3.90 3.42
N CYS A 28 5.75 -3.49 4.02
CA CYS A 28 7.10 -3.67 3.44
C CYS A 28 7.51 -5.14 3.33
N LEU A 29 7.18 -5.97 4.31
CA LEU A 29 7.36 -7.42 4.26
C LEU A 29 6.61 -8.04 3.07
N LEU A 30 5.34 -7.69 2.90
CA LEU A 30 4.51 -8.18 1.80
C LEU A 30 5.01 -7.70 0.43
N LEU A 31 5.37 -6.40 0.30
CA LEU A 31 5.94 -5.85 -0.92
C LEU A 31 7.23 -6.57 -1.32
N SER A 32 8.13 -6.80 -0.36
CA SER A 32 9.40 -7.50 -0.57
C SER A 32 9.18 -8.96 -1.01
N ALA A 33 8.32 -9.69 -0.30
CA ALA A 33 8.04 -11.09 -0.58
C ALA A 33 7.37 -11.30 -1.94
N LEU A 34 6.34 -10.52 -2.25
CA LEU A 34 5.65 -10.61 -3.53
C LEU A 34 6.57 -10.21 -4.70
N ARG A 35 7.44 -9.21 -4.50
CA ARG A 35 8.47 -8.88 -5.48
C ARG A 35 9.47 -10.02 -5.68
N LYS A 36 9.94 -10.69 -4.60
CA LYS A 36 10.82 -11.88 -4.67
C LYS A 36 10.14 -13.02 -5.42
N ARG A 37 8.85 -13.21 -5.24
CA ARG A 37 7.99 -14.15 -5.98
C ARG A 37 7.67 -13.71 -7.41
N LYS A 38 8.23 -12.57 -7.88
CA LYS A 38 8.04 -12.02 -9.25
C LYS A 38 6.64 -11.51 -9.56
N PHE A 39 5.83 -11.26 -8.56
CA PHE A 39 4.57 -10.56 -8.76
C PHE A 39 4.80 -9.07 -9.08
N THR A 40 3.94 -8.50 -9.91
CA THR A 40 3.96 -7.06 -10.18
C THR A 40 2.98 -6.39 -9.22
N VAL A 41 3.52 -5.72 -8.21
CA VAL A 41 2.74 -5.00 -7.20
C VAL A 41 2.89 -3.48 -7.37
N GLN A 42 1.83 -2.76 -7.08
CA GLN A 42 1.81 -1.29 -7.01
C GLN A 42 1.50 -0.89 -5.57
N PRO A 43 2.44 -0.24 -4.88
CA PRO A 43 2.19 0.27 -3.54
C PRO A 43 1.39 1.56 -3.57
N PHE A 44 0.51 1.70 -2.57
CA PHE A 44 -0.24 2.91 -2.27
C PHE A 44 -0.16 3.24 -0.78
N LYS A 45 -0.39 4.50 -0.45
CA LYS A 45 -0.60 4.96 0.92
C LYS A 45 -1.89 5.73 1.02
N VAL A 46 -2.75 5.38 1.97
CA VAL A 46 -3.95 6.16 2.29
C VAL A 46 -3.55 7.43 3.04
N GLY A 47 -4.09 8.55 2.60
CA GLY A 47 -3.83 9.87 3.17
C GLY A 47 -2.56 10.58 2.66
N PRO A 48 -2.27 11.79 3.16
CA PRO A 48 -1.20 12.66 2.68
C PRO A 48 0.15 12.36 3.37
N ASP A 49 0.55 11.10 3.43
CA ASP A 49 1.81 10.68 4.04
C ASP A 49 2.97 10.86 3.05
N TYR A 50 4.12 11.30 3.59
CA TYR A 50 5.34 11.51 2.82
C TYR A 50 6.45 10.51 3.16
N ILE A 51 6.41 9.89 4.33
CA ILE A 51 7.47 9.03 4.86
C ILE A 51 7.27 7.58 4.40
N ASP A 52 6.09 6.99 4.69
CA ASP A 52 5.79 5.60 4.37
C ASP A 52 5.90 5.30 2.86
N PRO A 53 5.48 6.20 1.94
CA PRO A 53 5.70 6.03 0.50
C PRO A 53 7.16 5.84 0.09
N GLY A 54 8.11 6.39 0.84
CA GLY A 54 9.55 6.18 0.63
C GLY A 54 9.96 4.73 0.88
N PHE A 55 9.52 4.14 1.98
CA PHE A 55 9.74 2.73 2.31
C PHE A 55 9.06 1.81 1.29
N HIS A 56 7.79 2.08 0.97
CA HIS A 56 7.07 1.30 -0.03
C HIS A 56 7.77 1.28 -1.38
N SER A 57 8.25 2.44 -1.83
CA SER A 57 8.94 2.57 -3.10
C SER A 57 10.27 1.82 -3.12
N HIS A 58 11.00 1.82 -2.01
CA HIS A 58 12.25 1.08 -1.86
C HIS A 58 12.02 -0.45 -1.98
N PHE A 59 11.07 -0.98 -1.21
CA PHE A 59 10.84 -2.44 -1.14
C PHE A 59 10.09 -3.01 -2.34
N SER A 60 9.19 -2.24 -2.96
CA SER A 60 8.47 -2.66 -4.17
C SER A 60 9.25 -2.45 -5.47
N ALA A 61 10.26 -1.57 -5.46
CA ALA A 61 10.92 -1.01 -6.66
C ALA A 61 9.96 -0.27 -7.61
N LYS A 62 8.86 0.26 -7.06
CA LYS A 62 7.90 1.14 -7.75
C LYS A 62 7.56 2.33 -6.87
N ALA A 63 7.37 3.50 -7.47
CA ALA A 63 6.91 4.67 -6.74
C ALA A 63 5.56 4.39 -6.08
N SER A 64 5.45 4.67 -4.79
CA SER A 64 4.19 4.61 -4.06
C SER A 64 3.31 5.81 -4.39
N VAL A 65 2.01 5.62 -4.44
CA VAL A 65 1.02 6.65 -4.78
C VAL A 65 0.13 6.91 -3.57
N ASN A 66 -0.06 8.17 -3.23
CA ASN A 66 -1.00 8.54 -2.16
C ASN A 66 -2.43 8.50 -2.67
N LEU A 67 -3.32 7.92 -1.87
CA LEU A 67 -4.76 7.91 -2.07
C LEU A 67 -5.37 8.74 -0.94
N ASP A 68 -5.52 10.03 -1.18
CA ASP A 68 -6.00 10.98 -0.18
C ASP A 68 -7.48 11.32 -0.44
N PRO A 69 -8.41 10.86 0.43
CA PRO A 69 -9.83 11.11 0.23
C PRO A 69 -10.20 12.59 0.31
N TRP A 70 -9.48 13.37 1.11
CA TRP A 70 -9.75 14.80 1.30
C TRP A 70 -9.28 15.65 0.12
N ILE A 71 -8.04 15.44 -0.34
CA ILE A 71 -7.44 16.24 -1.41
C ILE A 71 -7.97 15.81 -2.78
N MET A 72 -8.10 14.51 -3.00
CA MET A 72 -8.44 13.96 -4.32
C MET A 72 -9.94 13.79 -4.54
N GLY A 73 -10.68 13.47 -3.48
CA GLY A 73 -12.06 13.02 -3.58
C GLY A 73 -12.20 11.62 -4.20
N ARG A 74 -13.40 11.05 -4.09
CA ARG A 74 -13.68 9.66 -4.49
C ARG A 74 -13.30 9.34 -5.94
N GLU A 75 -13.71 10.22 -6.87
CA GLU A 75 -13.52 9.96 -8.30
C GLU A 75 -12.04 9.84 -8.67
N HIS A 76 -11.19 10.75 -8.20
CA HIS A 76 -9.77 10.73 -8.50
C HIS A 76 -9.03 9.62 -7.75
N VAL A 77 -9.45 9.26 -6.53
CA VAL A 77 -8.88 8.10 -5.82
C VAL A 77 -9.14 6.82 -6.60
N VAL A 78 -10.37 6.58 -7.04
CA VAL A 78 -10.73 5.40 -7.83
C VAL A 78 -9.98 5.39 -9.16
N GLN A 79 -9.96 6.53 -9.88
CA GLN A 79 -9.24 6.66 -11.15
C GLN A 79 -7.74 6.38 -10.99
N ALA A 80 -7.10 6.93 -9.96
CA ALA A 80 -5.68 6.68 -9.68
C ALA A 80 -5.43 5.20 -9.38
N ALA A 81 -6.23 4.57 -8.52
CA ALA A 81 -6.11 3.16 -8.20
C ALA A 81 -6.26 2.29 -9.47
N GLU A 82 -7.26 2.54 -10.31
CA GLU A 82 -7.48 1.81 -11.56
C GLU A 82 -6.31 1.98 -12.54
N GLN A 83 -5.84 3.21 -12.74
CA GLN A 83 -4.73 3.52 -13.65
C GLN A 83 -3.45 2.81 -13.25
N PHE A 84 -3.08 2.86 -11.97
CA PHE A 84 -1.83 2.28 -11.49
C PHE A 84 -1.90 0.75 -11.32
N THR A 85 -3.11 0.17 -11.24
CA THR A 85 -3.33 -1.29 -11.18
C THR A 85 -3.70 -1.93 -12.51
N GLU A 86 -3.64 -1.23 -13.63
CA GLU A 86 -3.93 -1.81 -14.95
C GLU A 86 -3.08 -3.06 -15.23
N ASN A 87 -1.77 -2.99 -14.89
CA ASN A 87 -0.81 -4.08 -15.09
C ASN A 87 -0.07 -4.46 -13.79
N ALA A 88 -0.69 -4.24 -12.64
CA ALA A 88 -0.14 -4.53 -11.33
C ALA A 88 -1.24 -4.83 -10.34
N PHE A 89 -0.90 -5.51 -9.27
CA PHE A 89 -1.80 -5.72 -8.13
C PHE A 89 -1.54 -4.65 -7.07
N GLY A 90 -2.60 -3.98 -6.61
CA GLY A 90 -2.50 -2.88 -5.64
C GLY A 90 -2.33 -3.38 -4.20
N ILE A 91 -1.42 -2.75 -3.46
CA ILE A 91 -1.30 -2.92 -2.02
C ILE A 91 -1.31 -1.53 -1.40
N ALA A 92 -2.37 -1.18 -0.69
CA ALA A 92 -2.49 0.12 -0.03
C ALA A 92 -2.25 -0.04 1.47
N GLU A 93 -1.36 0.77 2.03
CA GLU A 93 -1.24 0.90 3.47
C GLU A 93 -2.22 1.95 3.97
N GLY A 94 -3.03 1.59 4.98
CA GLY A 94 -3.96 2.48 5.65
C GLY A 94 -3.28 3.53 6.54
N VAL A 95 -4.02 4.54 6.90
CA VAL A 95 -3.63 5.59 7.86
C VAL A 95 -4.30 5.33 9.20
N MET A 96 -3.60 5.60 10.32
CA MET A 96 -4.13 5.42 11.69
C MET A 96 -4.78 4.04 11.90
N GLY A 97 -5.90 3.94 12.62
CA GLY A 97 -6.75 2.76 12.67
C GLY A 97 -7.70 2.69 11.48
N LEU A 98 -8.31 1.51 11.28
CA LEU A 98 -9.19 1.25 10.13
C LEU A 98 -10.33 2.27 10.00
N PHE A 99 -10.92 2.65 11.13
CA PHE A 99 -12.07 3.56 11.21
C PHE A 99 -11.70 4.99 11.61
N ASP A 100 -10.39 5.25 11.87
CA ASP A 100 -9.95 6.58 12.28
C ASP A 100 -9.96 7.52 11.06
N GLY A 101 -10.83 8.51 11.09
CA GLY A 101 -11.02 9.48 10.02
C GLY A 101 -11.14 10.92 10.54
N SER A 102 -11.70 11.79 9.73
CA SER A 102 -11.94 13.19 10.08
C SER A 102 -13.21 13.40 10.91
N ASP A 103 -14.13 12.44 10.91
CA ASP A 103 -15.39 12.48 11.64
C ASP A 103 -15.49 11.25 12.55
N PRO A 104 -15.76 11.43 13.86
CA PRO A 104 -15.84 10.31 14.81
C PRO A 104 -17.10 9.46 14.69
N THR A 105 -18.05 9.83 13.82
CA THR A 105 -19.37 9.20 13.70
C THR A 105 -19.59 8.44 12.40
N ASN A 106 -18.63 8.55 11.47
CA ASN A 106 -18.71 7.89 10.16
C ASN A 106 -17.31 7.62 9.57
N ASP A 107 -17.25 6.99 8.39
CA ASP A 107 -15.99 6.57 7.76
C ASP A 107 -15.22 7.72 7.07
N SER A 108 -15.69 8.97 7.08
CA SER A 108 -15.09 10.07 6.31
C SER A 108 -13.62 10.29 6.63
N GLY A 109 -12.77 10.22 5.62
CA GLY A 109 -11.32 10.37 5.73
C GLY A 109 -10.58 9.15 6.28
N SER A 110 -11.29 8.06 6.58
CA SER A 110 -10.68 6.85 7.14
C SER A 110 -10.13 5.89 6.07
N THR A 111 -9.36 4.92 6.52
CA THR A 111 -8.94 3.78 5.69
C THR A 111 -10.15 2.97 5.19
N MET A 112 -11.21 2.86 6.01
CA MET A 112 -12.42 2.15 5.65
C MET A 112 -13.17 2.81 4.49
N GLU A 113 -13.22 4.14 4.44
CA GLU A 113 -13.81 4.87 3.32
C GLU A 113 -13.13 4.51 1.99
N ILE A 114 -11.80 4.48 1.97
CA ILE A 114 -11.03 4.08 0.78
C ILE A 114 -11.30 2.61 0.42
N ALA A 115 -11.37 1.71 1.40
CA ALA A 115 -11.69 0.30 1.15
C ALA A 115 -13.04 0.14 0.46
N ARG A 116 -14.06 0.87 0.92
CA ARG A 116 -15.41 0.89 0.31
C ARG A 116 -15.40 1.48 -1.10
N TRP A 117 -14.67 2.58 -1.33
CA TRP A 117 -14.60 3.22 -2.64
C TRP A 117 -13.95 2.33 -3.70
N LEU A 118 -12.89 1.62 -3.32
CA LEU A 118 -12.13 0.77 -4.23
C LEU A 118 -12.74 -0.66 -4.35
N GLY A 119 -13.60 -1.06 -3.41
CA GLY A 119 -14.02 -2.45 -3.28
C GLY A 119 -12.85 -3.39 -2.98
N TRP A 120 -11.81 -2.88 -2.30
CA TRP A 120 -10.64 -3.66 -1.94
C TRP A 120 -10.80 -4.26 -0.55
N PRO A 121 -10.59 -5.56 -0.38
CA PRO A 121 -10.68 -6.20 0.92
C PRO A 121 -9.53 -5.79 1.83
N ILE A 122 -9.76 -5.95 3.13
CA ILE A 122 -8.88 -5.51 4.21
C ILE A 122 -8.04 -6.70 4.68
N LEU A 123 -6.74 -6.51 4.77
CA LEU A 123 -5.82 -7.33 5.55
C LEU A 123 -5.61 -6.62 6.90
N LEU A 124 -6.23 -7.15 7.96
CA LEU A 124 -6.21 -6.51 9.27
C LEU A 124 -4.94 -6.88 10.04
N VAL A 125 -4.16 -5.89 10.42
CA VAL A 125 -2.99 -6.04 11.30
C VAL A 125 -3.45 -5.80 12.74
N VAL A 126 -3.29 -6.83 13.57
CA VAL A 126 -3.74 -6.88 14.94
C VAL A 126 -2.53 -6.92 15.88
N PRO A 127 -2.26 -5.85 16.65
CA PRO A 127 -1.18 -5.85 17.62
C PRO A 127 -1.53 -6.78 18.78
N CYS A 128 -0.64 -7.74 19.06
CA CYS A 128 -0.88 -8.83 20.00
C CYS A 128 0.04 -8.81 21.22
N ARG A 129 0.82 -7.74 21.44
CA ARG A 129 1.67 -7.64 22.62
C ARG A 129 0.83 -7.81 23.86
N ASN A 130 1.15 -8.79 24.68
CA ASN A 130 0.40 -9.16 25.91
C ASN A 130 -1.11 -9.47 25.69
N ALA A 131 -1.53 -9.79 24.47
CA ALA A 131 -2.90 -10.14 24.17
C ALA A 131 -3.20 -11.59 24.57
N GLY A 132 -4.43 -11.82 25.01
CA GLY A 132 -5.01 -13.14 25.22
C GLY A 132 -6.27 -13.33 24.39
N ARG A 133 -7.14 -14.25 24.80
CA ARG A 133 -8.40 -14.56 24.09
C ARG A 133 -9.28 -13.32 23.82
N SER A 134 -9.20 -12.28 24.64
CA SER A 134 -9.99 -11.05 24.44
C SER A 134 -9.74 -10.36 23.09
N ILE A 135 -8.62 -10.69 22.42
CA ILE A 135 -8.35 -10.14 21.08
C ILE A 135 -9.39 -10.56 20.04
N THR A 136 -9.99 -11.76 20.20
CA THR A 136 -11.07 -12.22 19.31
C THR A 136 -12.32 -11.35 19.41
N VAL A 137 -12.61 -10.83 20.60
CA VAL A 137 -13.75 -9.91 20.79
C VAL A 137 -13.50 -8.59 20.05
N ALA A 138 -12.28 -8.06 20.15
CA ALA A 138 -11.90 -6.86 19.45
C ALA A 138 -11.95 -7.06 17.91
N ILE A 139 -11.41 -8.18 17.41
CA ILE A 139 -11.45 -8.50 15.97
C ILE A 139 -12.91 -8.61 15.48
N ASN A 140 -13.78 -9.32 16.22
CA ASN A 140 -15.19 -9.42 15.88
C ASN A 140 -15.88 -8.04 15.87
N GLY A 141 -15.50 -7.13 16.78
CA GLY A 141 -15.99 -5.75 16.78
C GLY A 141 -15.62 -5.02 15.50
N PHE A 142 -14.37 -5.14 15.04
CA PHE A 142 -13.92 -4.56 13.77
C PHE A 142 -14.66 -5.15 12.57
N ILE A 143 -14.88 -6.46 12.55
CA ILE A 143 -15.63 -7.14 11.47
C ILE A 143 -17.09 -6.67 11.44
N ALA A 144 -17.74 -6.62 12.60
CA ALA A 144 -19.12 -6.19 12.73
C ALA A 144 -19.30 -4.71 12.31
N GLU A 145 -18.41 -3.82 12.77
CA GLU A 145 -18.44 -2.39 12.40
C GLU A 145 -18.19 -2.16 10.91
N ALA A 146 -17.34 -2.97 10.29
CA ALA A 146 -17.13 -2.93 8.85
C ALA A 146 -18.37 -3.34 8.05
N GLY A 147 -19.26 -4.14 8.61
CA GLY A 147 -20.47 -4.64 7.99
C GLY A 147 -20.41 -6.10 7.55
N GLY A 148 -19.30 -6.81 7.83
CA GLY A 148 -19.20 -8.26 7.58
C GLY A 148 -17.78 -8.73 7.27
N GLU A 149 -17.61 -10.03 7.37
CA GLU A 149 -16.34 -10.72 7.19
C GLU A 149 -15.85 -10.76 5.72
N GLU A 150 -16.76 -10.65 4.78
CA GLU A 150 -16.48 -10.63 3.34
C GLU A 150 -15.61 -9.42 2.92
N LEU A 151 -15.54 -8.39 3.76
CA LEU A 151 -14.66 -7.25 3.56
C LEU A 151 -13.22 -7.51 4.00
N PHE A 152 -12.96 -8.66 4.65
CA PHE A 152 -11.63 -8.99 5.14
C PHE A 152 -11.03 -10.17 4.37
N SER A 153 -9.82 -9.96 3.86
CA SER A 153 -9.05 -11.01 3.17
C SER A 153 -8.22 -11.87 4.11
N GLY A 154 -8.01 -11.40 5.34
CA GLY A 154 -7.24 -12.10 6.35
C GLY A 154 -6.78 -11.21 7.49
N ILE A 155 -6.13 -11.82 8.46
CA ILE A 155 -5.62 -11.20 9.67
C ILE A 155 -4.14 -11.55 9.83
N ILE A 156 -3.33 -10.56 10.21
CA ILE A 156 -1.95 -10.75 10.68
C ILE A 156 -1.91 -10.41 12.16
N LEU A 157 -1.56 -11.41 12.98
CA LEU A 157 -1.28 -11.23 14.40
C LEU A 157 0.15 -10.71 14.55
N ASN A 158 0.29 -9.41 14.84
CA ASN A 158 1.60 -8.77 14.94
C ASN A 158 2.07 -8.65 16.39
N GLN A 159 3.39 -8.63 16.61
CA GLN A 159 4.00 -8.49 17.95
C GLN A 159 3.59 -9.62 18.90
N VAL A 160 3.56 -10.87 18.41
CA VAL A 160 3.36 -12.02 19.31
C VAL A 160 4.63 -12.26 20.12
N ASN A 161 4.46 -12.63 21.42
CA ASN A 161 5.60 -12.72 22.35
C ASN A 161 6.47 -13.98 22.13
N SER A 162 5.86 -15.07 21.60
CA SER A 162 6.53 -16.36 21.38
C SER A 162 5.72 -17.24 20.42
N GLU A 163 6.29 -18.34 19.97
CA GLU A 163 5.57 -19.32 19.14
C GLU A 163 4.37 -19.92 19.88
N SER A 164 4.54 -20.28 21.17
CA SER A 164 3.43 -20.79 22.00
C SER A 164 2.32 -19.75 22.18
N HIS A 165 2.67 -18.46 22.23
CA HIS A 165 1.69 -17.39 22.23
C HIS A 165 0.96 -17.27 20.89
N ALA A 166 1.70 -17.40 19.78
CA ALA A 166 1.09 -17.41 18.44
C ALA A 166 0.11 -18.57 18.26
N GLU A 167 0.47 -19.78 18.70
CA GLU A 167 -0.42 -20.95 18.70
C GLU A 167 -1.66 -20.74 19.55
N TYR A 168 -1.48 -20.21 20.77
CA TYR A 168 -2.59 -19.87 21.65
C TYR A 168 -3.57 -18.89 20.98
N LEU A 169 -3.06 -17.83 20.37
CA LEU A 169 -3.89 -16.83 19.68
C LEU A 169 -4.57 -17.40 18.44
N ARG A 170 -3.87 -18.22 17.63
CA ARG A 170 -4.47 -18.93 16.48
C ARG A 170 -5.64 -19.80 16.92
N LYS A 171 -5.46 -20.54 18.04
CA LYS A 171 -6.53 -21.35 18.63
C LYS A 171 -7.68 -20.49 19.16
N ALA A 172 -7.38 -19.36 19.80
CA ALA A 172 -8.41 -18.42 20.25
C ALA A 172 -9.22 -17.85 19.08
N CYS A 173 -8.57 -17.57 17.96
CA CYS A 173 -9.18 -17.04 16.74
C CYS A 173 -9.82 -18.10 15.83
N SER A 174 -9.80 -19.39 16.19
CA SER A 174 -10.34 -20.47 15.33
C SER A 174 -11.84 -20.39 15.09
N THR A 175 -12.57 -19.57 15.84
CA THR A 175 -14.01 -19.30 15.65
C THR A 175 -14.28 -18.17 14.65
N LEU A 176 -13.25 -17.47 14.19
CA LEU A 176 -13.37 -16.44 13.18
C LEU A 176 -13.42 -17.10 11.79
N GLU A 177 -14.27 -16.62 10.90
CA GLU A 177 -14.31 -17.08 9.51
C GLU A 177 -13.21 -16.43 8.67
N VAL A 178 -12.74 -15.24 9.09
CA VAL A 178 -11.60 -14.57 8.46
C VAL A 178 -10.29 -15.29 8.80
N PRO A 179 -9.50 -15.73 7.80
CA PRO A 179 -8.31 -16.55 8.05
C PRO A 179 -7.17 -15.76 8.70
N ILE A 180 -6.44 -16.41 9.61
CA ILE A 180 -5.19 -15.90 10.15
C ILE A 180 -4.06 -16.23 9.15
N LEU A 181 -3.59 -15.22 8.41
CA LEU A 181 -2.56 -15.36 7.38
C LEU A 181 -1.14 -15.32 7.95
N GLY A 182 -0.97 -14.92 9.20
CA GLY A 182 0.36 -14.89 9.81
C GLY A 182 0.34 -14.52 11.27
N ALA A 183 1.45 -14.83 11.95
CA ALA A 183 1.75 -14.38 13.29
C ALA A 183 3.23 -13.95 13.34
N LEU A 184 3.48 -12.66 13.52
CA LEU A 184 4.81 -12.07 13.49
C LEU A 184 5.24 -11.71 14.92
N PRO A 185 6.38 -12.21 15.41
CA PRO A 185 6.97 -11.74 16.67
C PRO A 185 7.56 -10.33 16.50
N GLU A 186 7.99 -9.75 17.63
CA GLU A 186 8.82 -8.56 17.55
C GLU A 186 10.18 -8.92 16.92
N ILE A 187 10.55 -8.20 15.88
CA ILE A 187 11.78 -8.41 15.13
C ILE A 187 12.55 -7.09 15.14
N PRO A 188 13.74 -7.03 15.79
CA PRO A 188 14.49 -5.78 15.92
C PRO A 188 14.81 -5.09 14.59
N GLU A 189 14.99 -5.84 13.52
CA GLU A 189 15.25 -5.33 12.17
C GLU A 189 14.07 -4.59 11.55
N LEU A 190 12.88 -4.75 12.12
CA LEU A 190 11.65 -4.06 11.72
C LEU A 190 11.30 -2.89 12.65
N ASP A 191 12.10 -2.66 13.69
CA ASP A 191 11.97 -1.51 14.57
C ASP A 191 12.60 -0.28 13.91
N TRP A 192 11.87 0.28 12.96
CA TRP A 192 12.30 1.50 12.30
C TRP A 192 11.98 2.69 13.21
N PRO A 193 12.94 3.63 13.38
CA PRO A 193 12.77 4.73 14.30
C PRO A 193 11.51 5.54 14.00
N GLU A 194 10.77 5.80 15.06
CA GLU A 194 9.58 6.64 15.01
C GLU A 194 9.90 8.03 14.44
N ARG A 195 8.90 8.56 13.76
CA ARG A 195 8.93 9.83 13.04
C ARG A 195 9.51 10.97 13.86
N HIS A 196 10.75 11.35 13.60
CA HIS A 196 11.25 12.65 14.02
C HIS A 196 11.08 13.66 12.91
N LEU A 197 10.32 14.72 13.17
CA LEU A 197 10.12 15.85 12.27
C LEU A 197 11.49 16.41 11.84
N GLY A 198 11.82 16.27 10.55
CA GLY A 198 13.01 16.86 9.93
C GLY A 198 14.04 15.90 9.35
N LEU A 199 13.91 14.59 9.51
CA LEU A 199 14.82 13.63 8.88
C LEU A 199 14.35 13.30 7.46
N GLN A 200 15.29 13.35 6.51
CA GLN A 200 15.00 12.93 5.14
C GLN A 200 14.70 11.42 5.11
N PRO A 201 13.59 11.01 4.47
CA PRO A 201 13.22 9.60 4.42
C PRO A 201 14.25 8.82 3.59
N GLY A 202 14.81 7.78 4.18
CA GLY A 202 15.37 6.65 3.42
C GLY A 202 16.76 6.80 2.82
N VAL A 203 17.44 7.94 2.93
CA VAL A 203 18.77 8.12 2.29
C VAL A 203 19.93 7.86 3.25
N GLU A 204 19.72 7.98 4.56
CA GLU A 204 20.82 7.89 5.54
C GLU A 204 20.73 6.70 6.52
N GLN A 205 19.63 5.95 6.53
CA GLN A 205 19.51 4.75 7.37
C GLN A 205 19.82 3.49 6.56
N LYS A 206 20.61 2.57 7.14
CA LYS A 206 20.73 1.20 6.63
C LYS A 206 19.37 0.52 6.77
N LEU A 207 18.52 0.69 5.75
CA LEU A 207 17.30 -0.10 5.65
C LEU A 207 17.68 -1.57 5.58
N ALA A 208 16.88 -2.44 6.21
CA ALA A 208 17.03 -3.87 6.06
C ALA A 208 17.00 -4.25 4.56
N ASP A 209 17.73 -5.28 4.18
CA ASP A 209 17.73 -5.75 2.79
C ASP A 209 16.34 -6.30 2.42
N ALA A 210 15.85 -5.95 1.24
CA ALA A 210 14.57 -6.44 0.73
C ALA A 210 14.49 -7.98 0.67
N ASN A 211 15.62 -8.67 0.46
CA ASN A 211 15.65 -10.13 0.52
C ASN A 211 15.45 -10.64 1.95
N GLN A 212 16.04 -9.99 2.95
CA GLN A 212 15.85 -10.33 4.35
C GLN A 212 14.39 -10.14 4.76
N LEU A 213 13.76 -9.03 4.38
CA LEU A 213 12.33 -8.83 4.63
C LEU A 213 11.46 -9.91 3.95
N ALA A 214 11.80 -10.26 2.72
CA ALA A 214 11.09 -11.30 2.01
C ALA A 214 11.20 -12.67 2.71
N GLU A 215 12.37 -13.02 3.27
CA GLU A 215 12.58 -14.25 4.04
C GLU A 215 11.79 -14.27 5.35
N ILE A 216 11.73 -13.14 6.04
CA ILE A 216 10.88 -12.97 7.22
C ILE A 216 9.39 -13.19 6.85
N ALA A 217 8.93 -12.57 5.77
CA ALA A 217 7.55 -12.75 5.31
C ALA A 217 7.25 -14.20 4.93
N GLU A 218 8.15 -14.88 4.21
CA GLU A 218 8.00 -16.30 3.86
C GLU A 218 7.94 -17.22 5.10
N LYS A 219 8.65 -16.86 6.16
CA LYS A 219 8.68 -17.63 7.40
C LYS A 219 7.41 -17.48 8.23
N TYR A 220 6.85 -16.28 8.30
CA TYR A 220 5.79 -15.96 9.26
C TYR A 220 4.39 -15.80 8.64
N PHE A 221 4.28 -15.67 7.31
CA PHE A 221 3.01 -15.48 6.61
C PHE A 221 2.69 -16.63 5.66
N ASP A 222 1.43 -17.03 5.61
CA ASP A 222 0.93 -17.92 4.56
C ASP A 222 0.70 -17.14 3.26
N LEU A 223 1.80 -16.87 2.56
CA LEU A 223 1.76 -16.17 1.28
C LEU A 223 1.10 -16.99 0.17
N ASN A 224 0.98 -18.32 0.33
CA ASN A 224 0.29 -19.15 -0.64
C ASN A 224 -1.22 -18.97 -0.52
N LEU A 225 -1.74 -18.93 0.71
CA LEU A 225 -3.15 -18.63 0.96
C LEU A 225 -3.47 -17.20 0.55
N LEU A 226 -2.58 -16.23 0.85
CA LEU A 226 -2.73 -14.85 0.38
C LEU A 226 -2.88 -14.80 -1.15
N VAL A 227 -1.95 -15.42 -1.90
CA VAL A 227 -1.99 -15.44 -3.37
C VAL A 227 -3.24 -16.17 -3.89
N LYS A 228 -3.65 -17.24 -3.23
CA LYS A 228 -4.88 -17.97 -3.58
C LYS A 228 -6.13 -17.12 -3.45
N ASN A 229 -6.20 -16.29 -2.40
CA ASN A 229 -7.31 -15.37 -2.16
C ASN A 229 -7.34 -14.22 -3.18
N PHE A 230 -6.23 -13.96 -3.87
CA PHE A 230 -6.11 -12.92 -4.88
C PHE A 230 -5.65 -13.45 -6.25
N PRO A 231 -6.52 -14.13 -7.02
CA PRO A 231 -6.15 -14.68 -8.34
C PRO A 231 -5.59 -13.63 -9.31
N ALA A 232 -5.95 -12.34 -9.14
CA ALA A 232 -5.42 -11.24 -9.94
C ALA A 232 -3.89 -11.06 -9.78
N LEU A 233 -3.29 -11.44 -8.65
CA LEU A 233 -1.83 -11.47 -8.47
C LEU A 233 -1.17 -12.40 -9.48
N SER A 234 -1.70 -13.61 -9.68
CA SER A 234 -1.15 -14.61 -10.61
C SER A 234 -1.23 -14.15 -12.07
N VAL A 235 -2.29 -13.43 -12.43
CA VAL A 235 -2.48 -12.90 -13.80
C VAL A 235 -1.44 -11.85 -14.13
N THR A 236 -1.10 -10.96 -13.19
CA THR A 236 -0.09 -9.90 -13.41
C THR A 236 1.32 -10.47 -13.60
N ALA A 237 1.65 -11.59 -12.98
CA ALA A 237 2.93 -12.27 -13.17
C ALA A 237 3.06 -12.89 -14.58
N VAL A 238 1.99 -13.49 -15.10
CA VAL A 238 1.94 -14.10 -16.45
C VAL A 238 2.02 -13.02 -17.53
N ALA A 239 1.27 -11.92 -17.40
CA ALA A 239 1.29 -10.82 -18.36
C ALA A 239 2.70 -10.22 -18.50
N LYS A 240 3.44 -10.06 -17.40
CA LYS A 240 4.82 -9.58 -17.43
C LYS A 240 5.76 -10.52 -18.17
N LYS A 241 5.58 -11.83 -18.03
CA LYS A 241 6.39 -12.83 -18.75
C LYS A 241 6.17 -12.76 -20.25
N ILE A 242 4.91 -12.60 -20.68
CA ILE A 242 4.56 -12.42 -22.10
C ILE A 242 5.11 -11.10 -22.64
N LEU A 243 4.95 -10.01 -21.91
CA LEU A 243 5.40 -8.68 -22.32
C LEU A 243 6.94 -8.58 -22.36
N SER A 244 7.66 -9.16 -21.39
CA SER A 244 9.12 -9.20 -21.39
C SER A 244 9.67 -10.01 -22.54
N THR A 245 9.02 -11.11 -22.92
CA THR A 245 9.41 -11.93 -24.08
C THR A 245 9.13 -11.18 -25.39
N ALA A 246 8.04 -10.43 -25.48
CA ALA A 246 7.71 -9.61 -26.63
C ALA A 246 8.66 -8.40 -26.77
N LEU A 247 8.97 -7.71 -25.67
CA LEU A 247 9.90 -6.58 -25.64
C LEU A 247 11.35 -7.02 -25.96
N HIS A 248 11.77 -8.20 -25.52
CA HIS A 248 13.09 -8.76 -25.86
C HIS A 248 13.20 -9.03 -27.37
N LYS A 249 12.12 -9.50 -28.00
CA LYS A 249 12.06 -9.67 -29.47
C LYS A 249 12.05 -8.34 -30.23
N ILE A 250 11.46 -7.28 -29.65
CA ILE A 250 11.41 -5.94 -30.26
C ILE A 250 12.75 -5.20 -30.06
N SER A 251 13.42 -5.35 -28.91
CA SER A 251 14.69 -4.68 -28.64
C SER A 251 15.86 -5.29 -29.42
N ALA A 252 15.77 -6.56 -29.79
CA ALA A 252 16.76 -7.20 -30.65
C ALA A 252 16.76 -6.65 -32.09
N ASN A 253 15.68 -5.95 -32.49
CA ASN A 253 15.49 -5.36 -33.82
C ASN A 253 15.52 -3.81 -33.83
N ALA A 254 15.82 -3.15 -32.71
CA ALA A 254 15.81 -1.70 -32.63
C ALA A 254 17.25 -1.12 -32.64
N SER A 255 17.50 -0.19 -33.55
CA SER A 255 18.77 0.53 -33.71
C SER A 255 19.17 1.39 -32.49
N PRO A 256 20.48 1.79 -32.34
CA PRO A 256 21.10 2.25 -31.08
C PRO A 256 20.65 3.63 -30.56
N TRP A 257 19.63 4.28 -31.07
CA TRP A 257 19.37 5.71 -30.85
C TRP A 257 18.37 6.10 -29.76
N ARG A 258 17.95 5.22 -28.82
CA ARG A 258 17.00 5.60 -27.76
C ARG A 258 17.45 5.25 -26.34
N ARG A 259 18.50 5.90 -25.87
CA ARG A 259 18.76 6.01 -24.43
C ARG A 259 18.45 7.44 -23.94
N MET A 260 17.16 7.79 -23.87
CA MET A 260 16.72 8.99 -23.17
C MET A 260 16.16 8.63 -21.80
N LYS A 261 16.86 9.03 -20.74
CA LYS A 261 16.36 8.99 -19.36
C LYS A 261 15.11 9.88 -19.28
N ARG A 262 13.94 9.29 -19.05
CA ARG A 262 12.73 10.01 -18.65
C ARG A 262 12.66 10.07 -17.13
N SER A 263 13.06 11.19 -16.56
CA SER A 263 12.65 11.59 -15.22
C SER A 263 11.22 12.13 -15.34
N ILE A 264 10.25 11.38 -14.87
CA ILE A 264 8.85 11.85 -14.82
C ILE A 264 8.70 12.58 -13.49
N PHE A 265 8.70 13.89 -13.55
CA PHE A 265 8.23 14.76 -12.47
C PHE A 265 6.72 14.90 -12.63
N ILE A 266 5.92 14.30 -11.76
CA ILE A 266 4.48 14.54 -11.71
C ILE A 266 4.25 15.75 -10.80
N MET A 267 4.04 16.92 -11.41
CA MET A 267 3.49 18.08 -10.73
C MET A 267 1.98 17.92 -10.59
N PRO A 268 1.35 18.19 -9.43
CA PRO A 268 -0.09 18.22 -9.32
C PRO A 268 -0.65 19.39 -10.14
N LEU A 269 -1.60 19.08 -11.02
CA LEU A 269 -2.40 20.08 -11.74
C LEU A 269 -3.34 20.78 -10.73
N ILE A 270 -3.06 22.03 -10.41
CA ILE A 270 -4.00 22.90 -9.69
C ILE A 270 -5.08 23.31 -10.68
N TRP A 271 -6.32 22.88 -10.44
CA TRP A 271 -7.47 23.23 -11.24
C TRP A 271 -8.17 24.46 -10.67
N ASN A 272 -8.23 25.55 -11.45
CA ASN A 272 -9.07 26.70 -11.14
C ASN A 272 -10.45 26.51 -11.78
N GLY A 273 -11.48 26.49 -10.94
CA GLY A 273 -12.88 26.26 -11.32
C GLY A 273 -13.54 27.42 -12.08
N SER A 274 -13.09 27.71 -13.29
CA SER A 274 -13.87 28.50 -14.25
C SER A 274 -13.70 27.90 -15.65
N GLY A 275 -14.83 27.36 -16.15
CA GLY A 275 -14.90 26.59 -17.40
C GLY A 275 -14.61 27.38 -18.65
N SER A 276 -13.35 27.56 -18.99
CA SER A 276 -12.95 27.96 -20.35
C SER A 276 -11.67 27.26 -20.75
N ARG A 277 -11.74 26.54 -21.87
CA ARG A 277 -10.59 25.86 -22.49
C ARG A 277 -9.64 26.91 -23.05
N VAL A 278 -8.47 27.07 -22.43
CA VAL A 278 -7.35 27.79 -23.05
C VAL A 278 -6.29 26.79 -23.46
N ARG A 279 -6.17 26.53 -24.76
CA ARG A 279 -4.99 25.84 -25.32
C ARG A 279 -3.82 26.84 -25.29
N LYS A 280 -2.85 26.65 -24.40
CA LYS A 280 -1.54 27.29 -24.52
C LYS A 280 -0.50 26.22 -24.88
N SER A 281 0.03 26.30 -26.09
CA SER A 281 1.19 25.56 -26.54
C SER A 281 2.44 26.15 -25.87
N PHE A 282 3.11 25.39 -25.02
CA PHE A 282 4.40 25.77 -24.46
C PHE A 282 5.52 25.13 -25.30
N ARG A 283 6.33 25.96 -25.96
CA ARG A 283 7.63 25.57 -26.52
C ARG A 283 8.66 25.62 -25.37
N PHE A 284 9.26 24.49 -25.07
CA PHE A 284 10.40 24.45 -24.14
C PHE A 284 11.68 24.87 -24.84
N ARG A 285 12.29 25.98 -24.41
CA ARG A 285 13.71 26.27 -24.63
C ARG A 285 14.52 25.63 -23.51
N ARG A 286 15.65 25.00 -23.87
CA ARG A 286 16.64 24.50 -22.91
C ARG A 286 17.12 25.66 -22.03
N CYS A 287 16.96 25.54 -20.71
CA CYS A 287 17.60 26.41 -19.74
C CYS A 287 18.54 25.55 -18.90
N THR A 288 19.82 25.74 -19.11
CA THR A 288 20.89 25.29 -18.22
C THR A 288 21.12 26.40 -17.20
N THR A 289 20.95 26.09 -15.93
CA THR A 289 21.18 26.95 -14.75
C THR A 289 19.92 27.59 -14.15
N VAL A 290 19.46 27.02 -13.03
CA VAL A 290 18.44 27.66 -12.18
C VAL A 290 19.10 28.11 -10.87
N THR A 291 19.22 29.42 -10.73
CA THR A 291 19.63 30.06 -9.47
C THR A 291 18.36 30.36 -8.66
N PHE A 292 18.21 29.71 -7.49
CA PHE A 292 17.11 30.02 -6.58
C PHE A 292 17.32 31.35 -5.89
N ARG A 293 16.49 32.36 -6.19
CA ARG A 293 16.31 33.56 -5.36
C ARG A 293 15.18 33.32 -4.36
N LYS A 294 15.49 33.50 -3.08
CA LYS A 294 14.52 33.54 -1.98
C LYS A 294 13.47 34.62 -2.26
N MET A 295 12.19 34.21 -2.24
CA MET A 295 11.08 35.16 -2.18
C MET A 295 10.34 34.94 -0.86
N TRP A 296 10.48 35.88 0.04
CA TRP A 296 9.67 36.03 1.25
C TRP A 296 8.32 36.62 0.87
N MET A 297 7.23 36.04 1.31
CA MET A 297 5.93 36.71 1.39
C MET A 297 5.48 36.80 2.85
N PRO A 298 4.94 37.94 3.28
CA PRO A 298 4.48 38.12 4.64
C PRO A 298 3.08 37.53 4.85
N CYS A 299 2.85 37.04 6.07
CA CYS A 299 1.55 36.62 6.57
C CYS A 299 0.58 37.82 6.67
N PHE A 300 -0.63 37.62 6.25
CA PHE A 300 -1.84 38.19 6.82
C PHE A 300 -2.90 37.08 6.95
#